data_d32d42ee8da2b76ee4e1b22006165fa9
#
_entry.id   d32d42ee8da2b76ee4e1b22006165fa9
#
_cell.length_a   1.000
_cell.length_b   1.000
_cell.length_c   1.000
_cell.angle_alpha   90.00
_cell.angle_beta   90.00
_cell.angle_gamma   90.00
#
_symmetry.space_group_name_H-M   'P 1'
#
loop_
_entity.id
_entity.type
_entity.pdbx_description
1 polymer ?
#
loop_
_entity_poly.entity_id
_entity_poly.type
_entity_poly.pdbx_seq_one_letter_code
_entity_poly.pdbx_strand_id
1 'polypeptide(L)'
;MQPKTAQEVQGLVKLCKEKEVPYYIVGNGSNLLVSDKGYRGVIIQIFKEMNQIQIEGELVKAQAGALLSAIASKALEAGLAGFEFAAGIPGALGGACVMNAGAYGGEMKDVLREVTVLTPEGEVLAIPDEELELGYRTSIIAKKGYIVLEAVMRLQKGEKEEIKARMDELKEKRISKQPLEYPSAGSTFKRPEGYFAGKLIQDAGLQGFSVGGAQVSMKHCGFVINKDNATAADVAELMRKVSEQVEEKFGVRLEPEVKRLGEF
;
A
#
# COMPACT_ATOMS: atom_id res chain seq x y z
N MET A 1 -7.01 17.82 -3.43
CA MET A 1 -8.49 17.78 -3.27
C MET A 1 -8.86 16.56 -2.48
N GLN A 2 -9.87 16.64 -1.61
CA GLN A 2 -10.33 15.54 -0.74
C GLN A 2 -11.83 15.32 -0.98
N PRO A 3 -12.20 14.46 -1.94
CA PRO A 3 -13.60 14.17 -2.24
C PRO A 3 -14.27 13.41 -1.07
N LYS A 4 -15.57 13.67 -0.91
CA LYS A 4 -16.42 13.06 0.13
C LYS A 4 -17.27 11.91 -0.38
N THR A 5 -17.48 11.86 -1.70
CA THR A 5 -18.35 10.87 -2.34
C THR A 5 -17.75 10.34 -3.64
N ALA A 6 -18.22 9.18 -4.08
CA ALA A 6 -17.87 8.61 -5.38
C ALA A 6 -18.18 9.56 -6.55
N GLN A 7 -19.31 10.30 -6.45
CA GLN A 7 -19.72 11.30 -7.45
C GLN A 7 -18.72 12.46 -7.51
N GLU A 8 -18.19 12.91 -6.39
CA GLU A 8 -17.15 13.94 -6.37
C GLU A 8 -15.84 13.43 -6.97
N VAL A 9 -15.43 12.18 -6.71
CA VAL A 9 -14.26 11.56 -7.37
C VAL A 9 -14.47 11.56 -8.89
N GLN A 10 -15.61 11.07 -9.36
CA GLN A 10 -15.98 11.02 -10.78
C GLN A 10 -15.95 12.42 -11.41
N GLY A 11 -16.56 13.42 -10.75
CA GLY A 11 -16.58 14.81 -11.21
C GLY A 11 -15.18 15.42 -11.33
N LEU A 12 -14.30 15.20 -10.32
CA LEU A 12 -12.92 15.68 -10.32
C LEU A 12 -12.09 15.03 -11.43
N VAL A 13 -12.20 13.72 -11.62
CA VAL A 13 -11.51 12.99 -12.69
C VAL A 13 -11.96 13.51 -14.06
N LYS A 14 -13.27 13.66 -14.26
CA LYS A 14 -13.84 14.21 -15.48
C LYS A 14 -13.31 15.62 -15.77
N LEU A 15 -13.35 16.50 -14.76
CA LEU A 15 -12.86 17.89 -14.90
C LEU A 15 -11.36 17.92 -15.24
N CYS A 16 -10.53 17.12 -14.59
CA CYS A 16 -9.10 17.04 -14.90
C CYS A 16 -8.87 16.61 -16.34
N LYS A 17 -9.62 15.65 -16.87
CA LYS A 17 -9.54 15.19 -18.25
C LYS A 17 -10.00 16.24 -19.25
N GLU A 18 -11.13 16.90 -19.02
CA GLU A 18 -11.66 17.96 -19.86
C GLU A 18 -10.72 19.18 -19.96
N LYS A 19 -9.96 19.44 -18.89
CA LYS A 19 -8.99 20.53 -18.83
C LYS A 19 -7.57 20.10 -19.15
N GLU A 20 -7.36 18.84 -19.54
CA GLU A 20 -6.04 18.25 -19.82
C GLU A 20 -5.04 18.45 -18.66
N VAL A 21 -5.53 18.49 -17.41
CA VAL A 21 -4.69 18.63 -16.21
C VAL A 21 -4.32 17.24 -15.70
N PRO A 22 -3.03 16.93 -15.56
CA PRO A 22 -2.59 15.68 -14.95
C PRO A 22 -3.16 15.53 -13.53
N TYR A 23 -3.58 14.33 -13.17
CA TYR A 23 -4.01 14.04 -11.81
C TYR A 23 -3.40 12.74 -11.30
N TYR A 24 -3.36 12.61 -9.99
CA TYR A 24 -2.89 11.39 -9.32
C TYR A 24 -3.80 11.07 -8.13
N ILE A 25 -4.20 9.79 -8.03
CA ILE A 25 -5.03 9.31 -6.93
C ILE A 25 -4.13 8.82 -5.80
N VAL A 26 -4.38 9.27 -4.59
CA VAL A 26 -3.63 8.84 -3.42
C VAL A 26 -4.59 8.51 -2.26
N GLY A 27 -4.29 7.46 -1.54
CA GLY A 27 -4.92 7.15 -0.24
C GLY A 27 -4.14 7.79 0.91
N ASN A 28 -3.58 6.98 1.80
CA ASN A 28 -2.74 7.45 2.92
C ASN A 28 -1.30 7.85 2.50
N GLY A 29 -0.90 7.61 1.25
CA GLY A 29 0.44 7.98 0.78
C GLY A 29 1.58 7.09 1.30
N SER A 30 1.29 5.97 1.93
CA SER A 30 2.28 5.13 2.63
C SER A 30 3.24 4.33 1.73
N ASN A 31 3.05 4.38 0.41
CA ASN A 31 3.90 3.71 -0.59
C ASN A 31 4.38 4.68 -1.68
N LEU A 32 4.58 5.97 -1.32
CA LEU A 32 4.98 7.01 -2.26
C LEU A 32 6.32 7.62 -1.91
N LEU A 33 7.11 7.90 -2.95
CA LEU A 33 8.24 8.82 -2.95
C LEU A 33 7.89 9.98 -3.88
N VAL A 34 7.68 11.16 -3.31
CA VAL A 34 7.34 12.37 -4.07
C VAL A 34 8.61 13.13 -4.37
N SER A 35 8.82 13.52 -5.64
CA SER A 35 9.97 14.30 -6.08
C SER A 35 10.15 15.59 -5.26
N ASP A 36 11.39 16.02 -5.05
CA ASP A 36 11.72 17.29 -4.39
C ASP A 36 11.14 18.50 -5.14
N LYS A 37 10.89 18.37 -6.44
CA LYS A 37 10.22 19.39 -7.28
C LYS A 37 8.69 19.37 -7.13
N GLY A 38 8.14 18.42 -6.37
CA GLY A 38 6.70 18.19 -6.24
C GLY A 38 6.06 17.59 -7.48
N TYR A 39 4.74 17.67 -7.55
CA TYR A 39 3.92 17.18 -8.66
C TYR A 39 3.17 18.32 -9.33
N ARG A 40 3.27 18.41 -10.66
CA ARG A 40 2.59 19.43 -11.48
C ARG A 40 1.25 18.90 -11.99
N GLY A 41 0.25 18.89 -11.09
CA GLY A 41 -1.09 18.36 -11.38
C GLY A 41 -1.97 18.39 -10.13
N VAL A 42 -3.11 17.73 -10.22
CA VAL A 42 -4.08 17.63 -9.13
C VAL A 42 -3.85 16.33 -8.36
N ILE A 43 -3.65 16.42 -7.04
CA ILE A 43 -3.72 15.26 -6.14
C ILE A 43 -5.17 15.11 -5.67
N ILE A 44 -5.78 13.98 -6.00
CA ILE A 44 -7.10 13.56 -5.50
C ILE A 44 -6.86 12.56 -4.39
N GLN A 45 -7.03 12.98 -3.15
CA GLN A 45 -6.78 12.15 -1.97
C GLN A 45 -8.08 11.51 -1.49
N ILE A 46 -8.23 10.20 -1.75
CA ILE A 46 -9.34 9.40 -1.22
C ILE A 46 -8.89 8.83 0.13
N PHE A 47 -9.27 9.53 1.20
CA PHE A 47 -8.81 9.21 2.55
C PHE A 47 -9.87 9.54 3.60
N LYS A 48 -9.65 10.53 4.46
CA LYS A 48 -10.45 10.81 5.66
C LYS A 48 -11.94 11.07 5.41
N GLU A 49 -12.29 11.63 4.27
CA GLU A 49 -13.67 11.98 3.93
C GLU A 49 -14.47 10.80 3.34
N MET A 50 -13.78 9.78 2.79
CA MET A 50 -14.39 8.57 2.23
C MET A 50 -13.91 7.34 3.02
N ASN A 51 -14.27 7.23 4.30
CA ASN A 51 -13.75 6.23 5.22
C ASN A 51 -14.83 5.45 5.98
N GLN A 52 -16.07 5.47 5.51
CA GLN A 52 -17.15 4.75 6.15
C GLN A 52 -16.90 3.24 6.11
N ILE A 53 -17.25 2.56 7.22
CA ILE A 53 -17.13 1.11 7.39
C ILE A 53 -18.45 0.62 7.97
N GLN A 54 -19.08 -0.33 7.30
CA GLN A 54 -20.33 -0.98 7.68
C GLN A 54 -20.10 -2.48 7.83
N ILE A 55 -20.74 -3.11 8.81
CA ILE A 55 -20.64 -4.55 9.05
C ILE A 55 -22.04 -5.11 9.10
N GLU A 56 -22.29 -6.12 8.26
CA GLU A 56 -23.56 -6.87 8.20
C GLU A 56 -23.26 -8.38 8.21
N GLY A 57 -23.48 -9.02 9.35
CA GLY A 57 -23.12 -10.42 9.54
C GLY A 57 -21.61 -10.65 9.40
N GLU A 58 -21.18 -11.38 8.38
CA GLU A 58 -19.77 -11.65 8.06
C GLU A 58 -19.24 -10.72 6.97
N LEU A 59 -20.05 -9.83 6.43
CA LEU A 59 -19.66 -8.89 5.39
C LEU A 59 -19.20 -7.57 6.01
N VAL A 60 -18.05 -7.12 5.57
CA VAL A 60 -17.47 -5.81 5.90
C VAL A 60 -17.40 -4.99 4.61
N LYS A 61 -18.23 -3.96 4.53
CA LYS A 61 -18.25 -3.00 3.43
C LYS A 61 -17.54 -1.74 3.87
N ALA A 62 -16.54 -1.28 3.11
CA ALA A 62 -15.76 -0.11 3.47
C ALA A 62 -15.39 0.74 2.26
N GLN A 63 -15.40 2.06 2.44
CA GLN A 63 -14.98 3.01 1.43
C GLN A 63 -13.45 3.02 1.28
N ALA A 64 -12.97 3.38 0.10
CA ALA A 64 -11.56 3.27 -0.30
C ALA A 64 -10.58 4.05 0.61
N GLY A 65 -11.03 5.11 1.26
CA GLY A 65 -10.23 5.90 2.21
C GLY A 65 -10.15 5.33 3.62
N ALA A 66 -10.91 4.27 3.94
CA ALA A 66 -10.85 3.64 5.25
C ALA A 66 -9.46 3.06 5.53
N LEU A 67 -8.90 3.39 6.70
CA LEU A 67 -7.64 2.79 7.14
C LEU A 67 -7.81 1.29 7.41
N LEU A 68 -6.85 0.49 6.99
CA LEU A 68 -6.85 -0.95 7.25
C LEU A 68 -6.89 -1.26 8.75
N SER A 69 -6.20 -0.48 9.57
CA SER A 69 -6.25 -0.59 11.03
C SER A 69 -7.63 -0.30 11.61
N ALA A 70 -8.37 0.66 11.04
CA ALA A 70 -9.73 0.96 11.48
C ALA A 70 -10.71 -0.17 11.10
N ILE A 71 -10.55 -0.74 9.90
CA ILE A 71 -11.32 -1.91 9.48
C ILE A 71 -11.04 -3.10 10.42
N ALA A 72 -9.77 -3.39 10.72
CA ALA A 72 -9.37 -4.46 11.62
C ALA A 72 -9.93 -4.27 13.04
N SER A 73 -9.92 -3.02 13.56
CA SER A 73 -10.51 -2.72 14.88
C SER A 73 -12.01 -2.96 14.91
N LYS A 74 -12.75 -2.53 13.86
CA LYS A 74 -14.19 -2.78 13.78
C LYS A 74 -14.52 -4.26 13.57
N ALA A 75 -13.71 -4.99 12.81
CA ALA A 75 -13.84 -6.45 12.66
C ALA A 75 -13.66 -7.16 14.02
N LEU A 76 -12.65 -6.79 14.80
CA LEU A 76 -12.46 -7.28 16.17
C LEU A 76 -13.67 -6.99 17.08
N GLU A 77 -14.18 -5.74 17.06
CA GLU A 77 -15.37 -5.34 17.82
C GLU A 77 -16.59 -6.19 17.47
N ALA A 78 -16.71 -6.61 16.20
CA ALA A 78 -17.79 -7.45 15.70
C ALA A 78 -17.53 -8.97 15.87
N GLY A 79 -16.37 -9.38 16.39
CA GLY A 79 -15.99 -10.80 16.50
C GLY A 79 -15.77 -11.46 15.14
N LEU A 80 -15.13 -10.74 14.21
CA LEU A 80 -14.84 -11.21 12.86
C LEU A 80 -13.33 -11.39 12.68
N ALA A 81 -12.91 -12.63 12.45
CA ALA A 81 -11.54 -13.05 12.18
C ALA A 81 -11.21 -13.05 10.68
N GLY A 82 -9.91 -13.01 10.35
CA GLY A 82 -9.38 -13.11 8.98
C GLY A 82 -8.82 -11.81 8.44
N PHE A 83 -8.91 -10.70 9.19
CA PHE A 83 -8.34 -9.41 8.77
C PHE A 83 -7.19 -8.92 9.66
N GLU A 84 -6.71 -9.75 10.57
CA GLU A 84 -5.65 -9.42 11.55
C GLU A 84 -4.34 -9.05 10.86
N PHE A 85 -4.02 -9.67 9.72
CA PHE A 85 -2.81 -9.40 8.92
C PHE A 85 -2.70 -7.94 8.49
N ALA A 86 -3.85 -7.29 8.28
CA ALA A 86 -3.93 -5.93 7.75
C ALA A 86 -3.85 -4.86 8.84
N ALA A 87 -4.05 -5.22 10.12
CA ALA A 87 -4.14 -4.28 11.25
C ALA A 87 -2.94 -3.34 11.38
N GLY A 88 -1.74 -3.81 11.03
CA GLY A 88 -0.50 -3.04 11.10
C GLY A 88 -0.06 -2.41 9.78
N ILE A 89 -0.76 -2.61 8.68
CA ILE A 89 -0.41 -2.00 7.38
C ILE A 89 -0.85 -0.53 7.38
N PRO A 90 0.04 0.45 7.18
CA PRO A 90 -0.29 1.88 7.29
C PRO A 90 -0.98 2.44 6.04
N GLY A 91 -1.83 1.64 5.39
CA GLY A 91 -2.52 1.97 4.14
C GLY A 91 -4.02 2.22 4.31
N ALA A 92 -4.62 2.79 3.26
CA ALA A 92 -6.07 2.84 3.08
C ALA A 92 -6.52 1.68 2.18
N LEU A 93 -7.79 1.29 2.31
CA LEU A 93 -8.39 0.15 1.61
C LEU A 93 -8.20 0.22 0.09
N GLY A 94 -8.40 1.40 -0.52
CA GLY A 94 -8.26 1.55 -1.97
C GLY A 94 -6.87 1.15 -2.47
N GLY A 95 -5.81 1.65 -1.81
CA GLY A 95 -4.43 1.27 -2.15
C GLY A 95 -4.15 -0.21 -1.89
N ALA A 96 -4.75 -0.78 -0.84
CA ALA A 96 -4.62 -2.19 -0.53
C ALA A 96 -5.25 -3.10 -1.60
N CYS A 97 -6.43 -2.75 -2.13
CA CYS A 97 -7.08 -3.46 -3.24
C CYS A 97 -6.25 -3.38 -4.53
N VAL A 98 -5.72 -2.18 -4.86
CA VAL A 98 -4.92 -1.96 -6.08
C VAL A 98 -3.71 -2.89 -6.14
N MET A 99 -3.02 -3.10 -5.02
CA MET A 99 -1.77 -3.87 -4.98
C MET A 99 -1.91 -5.24 -4.31
N ASN A 100 -3.12 -5.72 -4.03
CA ASN A 100 -3.33 -6.93 -3.24
C ASN A 100 -2.42 -6.94 -2.00
N ALA A 101 -2.56 -5.92 -1.15
CA ALA A 101 -1.69 -5.75 0.01
C ALA A 101 -1.75 -6.96 0.92
N GLY A 102 -0.60 -7.35 1.44
CA GLY A 102 -0.51 -8.49 2.35
C GLY A 102 0.68 -8.40 3.29
N ALA A 103 0.55 -9.06 4.42
CA ALA A 103 1.57 -9.19 5.45
C ALA A 103 1.36 -10.48 6.25
N TYR A 104 2.45 -11.08 6.74
CA TYR A 104 2.41 -12.23 7.67
C TYR A 104 1.57 -13.41 7.20
N GLY A 105 1.54 -13.66 5.89
CA GLY A 105 0.85 -14.80 5.29
C GLY A 105 -0.59 -14.57 4.88
N GLY A 106 -1.20 -13.41 5.22
CA GLY A 106 -2.51 -13.00 4.71
C GLY A 106 -2.39 -11.90 3.66
N GLU A 107 -3.34 -11.81 2.76
CA GLU A 107 -3.42 -10.80 1.72
C GLU A 107 -4.87 -10.46 1.37
N MET A 108 -5.10 -9.32 0.69
CA MET A 108 -6.45 -8.84 0.40
C MET A 108 -7.28 -9.86 -0.37
N LYS A 109 -6.68 -10.64 -1.28
CA LYS A 109 -7.39 -11.69 -2.05
C LYS A 109 -8.08 -12.74 -1.17
N ASP A 110 -7.58 -12.96 0.06
CA ASP A 110 -8.13 -14.00 0.95
C ASP A 110 -9.51 -13.59 1.48
N VAL A 111 -9.81 -12.29 1.49
CA VAL A 111 -11.00 -11.71 2.11
C VAL A 111 -11.90 -10.92 1.16
N LEU A 112 -11.36 -10.36 0.07
CA LEU A 112 -12.15 -9.58 -0.88
C LEU A 112 -13.24 -10.45 -1.54
N ARG A 113 -14.40 -9.83 -1.81
CA ARG A 113 -15.50 -10.41 -2.57
C ARG A 113 -15.91 -9.55 -3.75
N GLU A 114 -15.83 -8.24 -3.60
CA GLU A 114 -16.18 -7.29 -4.63
C GLU A 114 -15.44 -5.98 -4.40
N VAL A 115 -15.05 -5.30 -5.48
CA VAL A 115 -14.50 -3.95 -5.44
C VAL A 115 -15.26 -3.06 -6.41
N THR A 116 -15.85 -1.99 -5.89
CA THR A 116 -16.46 -0.93 -6.71
C THR A 116 -15.39 0.04 -7.16
N VAL A 117 -15.29 0.26 -8.46
CA VAL A 117 -14.25 1.09 -9.08
C VAL A 117 -14.86 2.15 -10.01
N LEU A 118 -14.11 3.23 -10.22
CA LEU A 118 -14.33 4.17 -11.32
C LEU A 118 -13.33 3.84 -12.43
N THR A 119 -13.84 3.63 -13.64
CA THR A 119 -13.00 3.35 -14.82
C THR A 119 -12.37 4.63 -15.39
N PRO A 120 -11.34 4.53 -16.25
CA PRO A 120 -10.85 5.67 -17.01
C PRO A 120 -11.93 6.36 -17.86
N GLU A 121 -12.94 5.64 -18.34
CA GLU A 121 -14.05 6.19 -19.15
C GLU A 121 -15.06 6.95 -18.28
N GLY A 122 -14.95 6.82 -16.95
CA GLY A 122 -15.84 7.48 -16.00
C GLY A 122 -17.04 6.64 -15.58
N GLU A 123 -17.03 5.35 -15.87
CA GLU A 123 -18.08 4.41 -15.45
C GLU A 123 -17.79 3.87 -14.04
N VAL A 124 -18.84 3.62 -13.27
CA VAL A 124 -18.73 2.95 -11.97
C VAL A 124 -19.11 1.47 -12.17
N LEU A 125 -18.18 0.59 -11.85
CA LEU A 125 -18.34 -0.86 -11.98
C LEU A 125 -18.09 -1.55 -10.64
N ALA A 126 -18.86 -2.61 -10.38
CA ALA A 126 -18.58 -3.57 -9.30
C ALA A 126 -17.89 -4.79 -9.93
N ILE A 127 -16.71 -5.13 -9.46
CA ILE A 127 -15.87 -6.21 -9.97
C ILE A 127 -15.81 -7.30 -8.89
N PRO A 128 -16.32 -8.51 -9.16
CA PRO A 128 -16.27 -9.63 -8.23
C PRO A 128 -14.83 -10.17 -8.07
N ASP A 129 -14.59 -10.90 -6.99
CA ASP A 129 -13.24 -11.36 -6.61
C ASP A 129 -12.56 -12.21 -7.70
N GLU A 130 -13.31 -13.06 -8.41
CA GLU A 130 -12.80 -13.89 -9.51
C GLU A 130 -12.27 -13.09 -10.72
N GLU A 131 -12.72 -11.85 -10.90
CA GLU A 131 -12.31 -10.96 -12.00
C GLU A 131 -11.22 -9.97 -11.59
N LEU A 132 -10.87 -9.89 -10.29
CA LEU A 132 -9.89 -8.95 -9.77
C LEU A 132 -8.43 -9.28 -10.17
N GLU A 133 -8.16 -10.48 -10.68
CA GLU A 133 -6.82 -10.94 -11.08
C GLU A 133 -5.74 -10.63 -10.00
N LEU A 134 -6.07 -10.89 -8.73
CA LEU A 134 -5.22 -10.58 -7.60
C LEU A 134 -3.99 -11.50 -7.55
N GLY A 135 -2.83 -10.91 -7.63
CA GLY A 135 -1.53 -11.57 -7.53
C GLY A 135 -0.57 -10.79 -6.64
N TYR A 136 0.68 -11.23 -6.59
CA TYR A 136 1.69 -10.53 -5.79
C TYR A 136 1.91 -9.11 -6.30
N ARG A 137 1.49 -8.13 -5.51
CA ARG A 137 1.56 -6.68 -5.81
C ARG A 137 0.91 -6.27 -7.14
N THR A 138 -0.17 -6.96 -7.54
CA THR A 138 -0.91 -6.68 -8.77
C THR A 138 -2.39 -7.00 -8.65
N SER A 139 -3.19 -6.38 -9.52
CA SER A 139 -4.63 -6.61 -9.72
C SER A 139 -5.05 -6.11 -11.10
N ILE A 140 -6.26 -6.47 -11.54
CA ILE A 140 -6.89 -5.88 -12.73
C ILE A 140 -7.06 -4.36 -12.56
N ILE A 141 -7.29 -3.90 -11.33
CA ILE A 141 -7.45 -2.48 -10.98
C ILE A 141 -6.19 -1.70 -11.35
N ALA A 142 -5.00 -2.23 -10.96
CA ALA A 142 -3.72 -1.63 -11.30
C ALA A 142 -3.42 -1.66 -12.80
N LYS A 143 -3.72 -2.78 -13.46
CA LYS A 143 -3.47 -2.99 -14.89
C LYS A 143 -4.30 -2.06 -15.78
N LYS A 144 -5.56 -1.83 -15.40
CA LYS A 144 -6.50 -0.98 -16.17
C LYS A 144 -6.57 0.47 -15.70
N GLY A 145 -5.81 0.84 -14.66
CA GLY A 145 -5.82 2.21 -14.13
C GLY A 145 -7.15 2.61 -13.49
N TYR A 146 -7.87 1.64 -12.92
CA TYR A 146 -9.12 1.89 -12.22
C TYR A 146 -8.89 2.57 -10.87
N ILE A 147 -9.88 3.32 -10.40
CA ILE A 147 -9.86 4.01 -9.10
C ILE A 147 -10.83 3.29 -8.18
N VAL A 148 -10.34 2.76 -7.05
CA VAL A 148 -11.19 2.11 -6.05
C VAL A 148 -12.03 3.15 -5.33
N LEU A 149 -13.33 2.89 -5.21
CA LEU A 149 -14.28 3.71 -4.48
C LEU A 149 -14.70 3.03 -3.17
N GLU A 150 -14.93 1.72 -3.22
CA GLU A 150 -15.41 0.91 -2.10
C GLU A 150 -15.04 -0.56 -2.31
N ALA A 151 -14.97 -1.35 -1.24
CA ALA A 151 -14.84 -2.80 -1.35
C ALA A 151 -15.68 -3.53 -0.30
N VAL A 152 -16.09 -4.74 -0.66
CA VAL A 152 -16.77 -5.70 0.22
C VAL A 152 -15.80 -6.84 0.51
N MET A 153 -15.64 -7.13 1.80
CA MET A 153 -14.84 -8.25 2.30
C MET A 153 -15.75 -9.22 3.04
N ARG A 154 -15.46 -10.50 2.98
CA ARG A 154 -16.07 -11.52 3.82
C ARG A 154 -15.07 -12.02 4.83
N LEU A 155 -15.42 -11.90 6.10
CA LEU A 155 -14.66 -12.39 7.23
C LEU A 155 -15.41 -13.57 7.88
N GLN A 156 -14.81 -14.20 8.87
CA GLN A 156 -15.39 -15.35 9.57
C GLN A 156 -15.65 -15.00 11.04
N LYS A 157 -16.69 -15.57 11.62
CA LYS A 157 -16.91 -15.45 13.06
C LYS A 157 -15.74 -16.05 13.83
N GLY A 158 -15.31 -15.37 14.87
CA GLY A 158 -14.21 -15.80 15.74
C GLY A 158 -14.33 -15.21 17.14
N GLU A 159 -13.57 -15.76 18.08
CA GLU A 159 -13.52 -15.25 19.44
C GLU A 159 -12.67 -13.97 19.50
N LYS A 160 -13.21 -12.93 20.13
CA LYS A 160 -12.56 -11.60 20.21
C LYS A 160 -11.17 -11.66 20.85
N GLU A 161 -11.04 -12.49 21.85
CA GLU A 161 -9.78 -12.70 22.57
C GLU A 161 -8.70 -13.28 21.66
N GLU A 162 -9.04 -14.24 20.80
CA GLU A 162 -8.13 -14.86 19.83
C GLU A 162 -7.75 -13.88 18.72
N ILE A 163 -8.73 -13.16 18.16
CA ILE A 163 -8.51 -12.11 17.15
C ILE A 163 -7.56 -11.05 17.71
N LYS A 164 -7.84 -10.57 18.93
CA LYS A 164 -6.99 -9.57 19.58
C LYS A 164 -5.59 -10.08 19.83
N ALA A 165 -5.45 -11.29 20.38
CA ALA A 165 -4.16 -11.91 20.61
C ALA A 165 -3.33 -12.02 19.32
N ARG A 166 -3.99 -12.40 18.21
CA ARG A 166 -3.34 -12.45 16.90
C ARG A 166 -2.91 -11.07 16.38
N MET A 167 -3.75 -10.05 16.53
CA MET A 167 -3.40 -8.67 16.16
C MET A 167 -2.21 -8.16 16.99
N ASP A 168 -2.21 -8.43 18.29
CA ASP A 168 -1.11 -8.03 19.19
C ASP A 168 0.20 -8.76 18.84
N GLU A 169 0.15 -10.06 18.57
CA GLU A 169 1.30 -10.84 18.10
C GLU A 169 1.91 -10.23 16.80
N LEU A 170 1.06 -9.90 15.83
CA LEU A 170 1.52 -9.32 14.55
C LEU A 170 2.08 -7.91 14.73
N LYS A 171 1.51 -7.13 15.66
CA LYS A 171 2.02 -5.81 16.04
C LYS A 171 3.42 -5.93 16.66
N GLU A 172 3.64 -6.86 17.60
CA GLU A 172 4.95 -7.08 18.20
C GLU A 172 6.00 -7.54 17.17
N LYS A 173 5.62 -8.45 16.27
CA LYS A 173 6.49 -8.86 15.15
C LYS A 173 6.86 -7.68 14.26
N ARG A 174 5.95 -6.73 14.06
CA ARG A 174 6.21 -5.53 13.26
C ARG A 174 7.16 -4.58 13.99
N ILE A 175 6.88 -4.26 15.25
CA ILE A 175 7.70 -3.38 16.08
C ILE A 175 9.12 -3.93 16.20
N SER A 176 9.27 -5.24 16.42
CA SER A 176 10.59 -5.86 16.59
C SER A 176 11.42 -5.89 15.30
N LYS A 177 10.79 -5.99 14.13
CA LYS A 177 11.49 -6.23 12.85
C LYS A 177 11.58 -5.01 11.94
N GLN A 178 10.66 -4.03 12.02
CA GLN A 178 10.62 -2.90 11.09
C GLN A 178 11.13 -1.62 11.74
N PRO A 179 11.78 -0.72 10.98
CA PRO A 179 12.35 0.55 11.46
C PRO A 179 11.27 1.62 11.61
N LEU A 180 10.28 1.39 12.49
CA LEU A 180 9.11 2.28 12.66
C LEU A 180 9.46 3.65 13.25
N GLU A 181 10.63 3.78 13.82
CA GLU A 181 11.19 5.02 14.36
C GLU A 181 11.65 6.02 13.29
N TYR A 182 11.76 5.58 12.04
CA TYR A 182 12.17 6.43 10.92
C TYR A 182 11.10 6.52 9.84
N PRO A 183 10.95 7.68 9.17
CA PRO A 183 10.11 7.80 7.99
C PRO A 183 10.58 6.87 6.87
N SER A 184 9.64 6.13 6.26
CA SER A 184 9.91 5.26 5.11
C SER A 184 8.61 5.03 4.33
N ALA A 185 8.74 4.55 3.09
CA ALA A 185 7.61 4.11 2.27
C ALA A 185 7.35 2.59 2.37
N GLY A 186 7.73 1.96 3.49
CA GLY A 186 7.60 0.52 3.70
C GLY A 186 8.73 -0.29 3.05
N SER A 187 8.42 -1.52 2.63
CA SER A 187 9.36 -2.35 1.86
C SER A 187 9.68 -1.68 0.54
N THR A 188 10.97 -1.43 0.30
CA THR A 188 11.42 -0.62 -0.84
C THR A 188 11.35 -1.38 -2.15
N PHE A 189 11.63 -2.69 -2.11
CA PHE A 189 11.68 -3.55 -3.29
C PHE A 189 10.70 -4.71 -3.18
N LYS A 190 10.16 -5.12 -4.32
CA LYS A 190 9.38 -6.35 -4.43
C LYS A 190 10.26 -7.57 -4.11
N ARG A 191 9.63 -8.66 -3.71
CA ARG A 191 10.31 -9.95 -3.55
C ARG A 191 10.65 -10.51 -4.93
N PRO A 192 11.93 -10.72 -5.28
CA PRO A 192 12.30 -11.45 -6.49
C PRO A 192 11.89 -12.91 -6.39
N GLU A 193 11.62 -13.54 -7.51
CA GLU A 193 11.28 -14.96 -7.55
C GLU A 193 12.41 -15.82 -6.95
N GLY A 194 12.05 -16.68 -6.01
CA GLY A 194 13.01 -17.55 -5.30
C GLY A 194 13.86 -16.86 -4.23
N TYR A 195 13.73 -15.53 -4.03
CA TYR A 195 14.58 -14.76 -3.11
C TYR A 195 13.78 -13.86 -2.18
N PHE A 196 14.47 -13.28 -1.20
CA PHE A 196 13.98 -12.19 -0.35
C PHE A 196 14.84 -10.95 -0.56
N ALA A 197 14.25 -9.84 -1.03
CA ALA A 197 15.00 -8.61 -1.32
C ALA A 197 15.86 -8.15 -0.13
N GLY A 198 15.29 -8.10 1.09
CA GLY A 198 16.04 -7.71 2.28
C GLY A 198 17.25 -8.63 2.59
N LYS A 199 17.14 -9.93 2.31
CA LYS A 199 18.26 -10.88 2.49
C LYS A 199 19.35 -10.66 1.45
N LEU A 200 19.00 -10.47 0.18
CA LEU A 200 19.98 -10.14 -0.87
C LEU A 200 20.73 -8.85 -0.56
N ILE A 201 20.03 -7.80 -0.11
CA ILE A 201 20.62 -6.52 0.27
C ILE A 201 21.58 -6.71 1.46
N GLN A 202 21.19 -7.49 2.46
CA GLN A 202 22.05 -7.83 3.60
C GLN A 202 23.30 -8.60 3.19
N ASP A 203 23.14 -9.63 2.35
CA ASP A 203 24.24 -10.48 1.86
C ASP A 203 25.15 -9.75 0.88
N ALA A 204 24.65 -8.69 0.23
CA ALA A 204 25.45 -7.74 -0.52
C ALA A 204 26.37 -6.88 0.38
N GLY A 205 26.11 -6.85 1.69
CA GLY A 205 26.87 -6.02 2.65
C GLY A 205 26.33 -4.58 2.71
N LEU A 206 25.09 -4.34 2.26
CA LEU A 206 24.51 -3.00 2.11
C LEU A 206 23.71 -2.53 3.33
N GLN A 207 23.72 -3.28 4.43
CA GLN A 207 23.09 -2.84 5.68
C GLN A 207 23.75 -1.53 6.16
N GLY A 208 22.96 -0.48 6.38
CA GLY A 208 23.46 0.84 6.77
C GLY A 208 24.09 1.66 5.62
N PHE A 209 24.13 1.14 4.39
CA PHE A 209 24.59 1.90 3.24
C PHE A 209 23.73 3.14 3.01
N SER A 210 24.37 4.30 2.77
CA SER A 210 23.72 5.60 2.74
C SER A 210 24.05 6.40 1.49
N VAL A 211 23.10 7.24 1.07
CA VAL A 211 23.28 8.30 0.08
C VAL A 211 22.58 9.55 0.61
N GLY A 212 23.32 10.64 0.80
CA GLY A 212 22.82 11.81 1.50
C GLY A 212 22.20 11.44 2.84
N GLY A 213 20.99 11.87 3.08
CA GLY A 213 20.22 11.55 4.30
C GLY A 213 19.47 10.21 4.27
N ALA A 214 19.45 9.50 3.11
CA ALA A 214 18.79 8.20 2.97
C ALA A 214 19.71 7.05 3.38
N GLN A 215 19.17 6.02 4.03
CA GLN A 215 19.93 4.86 4.50
C GLN A 215 19.14 3.56 4.31
N VAL A 216 19.84 2.48 3.95
CA VAL A 216 19.34 1.11 4.13
C VAL A 216 19.26 0.82 5.63
N SER A 217 18.07 0.48 6.12
CA SER A 217 17.84 0.31 7.56
C SER A 217 18.77 -0.74 8.17
N MET A 218 19.35 -0.41 9.32
CA MET A 218 20.13 -1.35 10.15
C MET A 218 19.24 -2.45 10.74
N LYS A 219 17.93 -2.21 10.89
CA LYS A 219 16.99 -3.17 11.51
C LYS A 219 16.39 -4.12 10.50
N HIS A 220 16.15 -3.65 9.24
CA HIS A 220 15.56 -4.45 8.16
C HIS A 220 16.05 -3.95 6.81
N CYS A 221 16.96 -4.68 6.16
CA CYS A 221 17.58 -4.25 4.91
C CYS A 221 16.63 -4.08 3.72
N GLY A 222 15.39 -4.57 3.79
CA GLY A 222 14.35 -4.32 2.79
C GLY A 222 13.73 -2.92 2.86
N PHE A 223 14.13 -2.08 3.85
CA PHE A 223 13.62 -0.73 4.05
C PHE A 223 14.72 0.30 3.77
N VAL A 224 14.41 1.27 2.93
CA VAL A 224 15.13 2.54 2.85
C VAL A 224 14.42 3.54 3.75
N ILE A 225 15.16 4.15 4.65
CA ILE A 225 14.66 5.10 5.65
C ILE A 225 15.20 6.51 5.38
N ASN A 226 14.42 7.52 5.74
CA ASN A 226 14.92 8.88 5.90
C ASN A 226 15.62 8.98 7.27
N LYS A 227 16.95 8.84 7.26
CA LYS A 227 17.77 8.83 8.46
C LYS A 227 18.08 10.24 8.94
N ASP A 228 18.38 11.15 7.99
CA ASP A 228 18.79 12.51 8.29
C ASP A 228 18.43 13.46 7.14
N ASN A 229 17.20 13.99 7.14
CA ASN A 229 16.72 14.98 6.16
C ASN A 229 16.98 14.60 4.70
N ALA A 230 16.77 13.33 4.35
CA ALA A 230 16.96 12.83 3.00
C ALA A 230 16.03 13.56 2.01
N THR A 231 16.59 13.96 0.88
CA THR A 231 15.83 14.38 -0.29
C THR A 231 15.22 13.18 -1.00
N ALA A 232 14.21 13.40 -1.84
CA ALA A 232 13.68 12.33 -2.69
C ALA A 232 14.72 11.84 -3.70
N ALA A 233 15.61 12.71 -4.13
CA ALA A 233 16.76 12.36 -4.97
C ALA A 233 17.73 11.40 -4.25
N ASP A 234 18.04 11.63 -2.96
CA ASP A 234 18.87 10.73 -2.16
C ASP A 234 18.26 9.32 -2.07
N VAL A 235 16.96 9.24 -1.78
CA VAL A 235 16.24 7.97 -1.69
C VAL A 235 16.24 7.25 -3.05
N ALA A 236 15.97 7.97 -4.14
CA ALA A 236 15.95 7.40 -5.49
C ALA A 236 17.32 6.88 -5.91
N GLU A 237 18.38 7.63 -5.62
CA GLU A 237 19.76 7.25 -5.92
C GLU A 237 20.23 6.07 -5.06
N LEU A 238 19.86 6.04 -3.77
CA LEU A 238 20.14 4.90 -2.90
C LEU A 238 19.46 3.63 -3.43
N MET A 239 18.19 3.72 -3.83
CA MET A 239 17.46 2.60 -4.42
C MET A 239 18.15 2.07 -5.68
N ARG A 240 18.62 2.97 -6.56
CA ARG A 240 19.35 2.61 -7.79
C ARG A 240 20.65 1.87 -7.46
N LYS A 241 21.49 2.43 -6.58
CA LYS A 241 22.77 1.83 -6.17
C LYS A 241 22.59 0.47 -5.49
N VAL A 242 21.57 0.31 -4.65
CA VAL A 242 21.26 -0.96 -3.99
C VAL A 242 20.88 -2.01 -5.04
N SER A 243 20.02 -1.66 -6.01
CA SER A 243 19.63 -2.60 -7.08
C SER A 243 20.83 -3.02 -7.93
N GLU A 244 21.69 -2.09 -8.33
CA GLU A 244 22.90 -2.36 -9.14
C GLU A 244 23.88 -3.27 -8.43
N GLN A 245 24.18 -3.01 -7.14
CA GLN A 245 25.12 -3.83 -6.37
C GLN A 245 24.58 -5.25 -6.10
N VAL A 246 23.28 -5.39 -5.89
CA VAL A 246 22.64 -6.72 -5.75
C VAL A 246 22.68 -7.47 -7.10
N GLU A 247 22.39 -6.78 -8.21
CA GLU A 247 22.44 -7.37 -9.55
C GLU A 247 23.87 -7.80 -9.92
N GLU A 248 24.88 -6.96 -9.65
CA GLU A 248 26.30 -7.28 -9.87
C GLU A 248 26.74 -8.51 -9.07
N LYS A 249 26.32 -8.63 -7.82
CA LYS A 249 26.78 -9.69 -6.91
C LYS A 249 26.03 -11.01 -7.09
N PHE A 250 24.73 -10.97 -7.42
CA PHE A 250 23.85 -12.15 -7.42
C PHE A 250 23.14 -12.41 -8.75
N GLY A 251 23.28 -11.51 -9.74
CA GLY A 251 22.55 -11.60 -11.00
C GLY A 251 21.04 -11.38 -10.86
N VAL A 252 20.59 -10.83 -9.74
CA VAL A 252 19.17 -10.61 -9.42
C VAL A 252 18.88 -9.10 -9.37
N ARG A 253 18.06 -8.62 -10.31
CA ARG A 253 17.64 -7.23 -10.35
C ARG A 253 16.49 -6.99 -9.38
N LEU A 254 16.64 -5.99 -8.50
CA LEU A 254 15.58 -5.58 -7.57
C LEU A 254 14.62 -4.60 -8.24
N GLU A 255 13.33 -4.94 -8.24
CA GLU A 255 12.26 -4.06 -8.72
C GLU A 255 11.70 -3.22 -7.57
N PRO A 256 11.66 -1.87 -7.68
CA PRO A 256 11.04 -1.03 -6.67
C PRO A 256 9.55 -1.33 -6.46
N GLU A 257 9.12 -1.45 -5.20
CA GLU A 257 7.71 -1.50 -4.82
C GLU A 257 7.15 -0.08 -4.62
N VAL A 258 8.00 0.82 -4.13
CA VAL A 258 7.68 2.23 -3.89
C VAL A 258 7.35 2.93 -5.20
N LYS A 259 6.22 3.66 -5.22
CA LYS A 259 5.78 4.44 -6.39
C LYS A 259 6.43 5.82 -6.36
N ARG A 260 6.95 6.25 -7.51
CA ARG A 260 7.52 7.59 -7.68
C ARG A 260 6.46 8.53 -8.24
N LEU A 261 6.41 9.74 -7.72
CA LEU A 261 5.50 10.79 -8.17
C LEU A 261 6.25 12.09 -8.39
N GLY A 262 6.10 12.69 -9.57
CA GLY A 262 6.83 13.88 -10.02
C GLY A 262 8.05 13.55 -10.88
N GLU A 263 8.89 14.55 -11.12
CA GLU A 263 10.10 14.45 -11.96
C GLU A 263 11.32 14.13 -11.09
N PHE A 264 12.00 13.03 -11.40
CA PHE A 264 13.21 12.56 -10.69
C PHE A 264 14.44 12.69 -11.57
#